data_71831311846fb433836e3688f1d5fe53
#
_entry.id   71831311846fb433836e3688f1d5fe53
#
_cell.length_a   1.000
_cell.length_b   1.000
_cell.length_c   1.000
_cell.angle_alpha   90.00
_cell.angle_beta   90.00
_cell.angle_gamma   90.00
#
_symmetry.space_group_name_H-M   'P 1'
#
loop_
_entity.id
_entity.type
_entity.pdbx_description
1 polymer ?
#
loop_
_entity_poly.entity_id
_entity_poly.type
_entity_poly.pdbx_seq_one_letter_code
_entity_poly.pdbx_strand_id
1 'polypeptide(L)'
;MWRRLVALSALLALALVGPATVSAQEATPEAGAGATRVTRTDVRYLLPFGPDGVNAGLTVAANVEGVCGFTSTAVLDRPDAWDCISEDNEIFDPCFEQPMLMPEELGQLACIEDPFSTEVTLLTLTEPLVREKEAPDSGGDPSAAMGQEADDVLEPWDLPWALELANGDRCTLLHGTLTVMAGQTVSYGCVEDGMVLGETDHARPVWTVNYLAEGEVASRLVEVAVAWS
;
A
#
# COMPACT_ATOMS: atom_id res chain seq x y z
N MET A 1 -70.19 10.22 2.17
CA MET A 1 -71.19 9.95 1.09
C MET A 1 -70.45 9.84 -0.22
N TRP A 2 -70.26 8.77 -0.74
CA TRP A 2 -70.68 8.11 -2.00
C TRP A 2 -69.92 6.81 -2.17
N ARG A 3 -70.72 5.74 -2.08
CA ARG A 3 -70.39 4.36 -2.47
C ARG A 3 -70.35 4.28 -3.99
N ARG A 4 -69.38 3.59 -4.59
CA ARG A 4 -69.62 2.85 -5.85
C ARG A 4 -68.92 1.51 -5.78
N LEU A 5 -69.71 0.46 -5.77
CA LEU A 5 -69.45 -0.93 -6.09
C LEU A 5 -69.25 -1.06 -7.61
N VAL A 6 -68.24 -1.82 -8.03
CA VAL A 6 -68.24 -2.46 -9.36
C VAL A 6 -67.56 -3.81 -9.22
N ALA A 7 -68.36 -4.75 -9.32
CA ALA A 7 -68.46 -6.07 -9.92
C ALA A 7 -67.17 -6.88 -10.27
N LEU A 8 -67.23 -8.15 -9.79
CA LEU A 8 -66.46 -9.33 -10.17
C LEU A 8 -66.53 -9.59 -11.67
N SER A 9 -65.38 -10.07 -12.22
CA SER A 9 -65.34 -10.95 -13.36
C SER A 9 -64.20 -11.92 -13.18
N ALA A 10 -64.53 -13.14 -12.83
CA ALA A 10 -63.62 -14.29 -12.79
C ALA A 10 -63.43 -14.82 -14.23
N LEU A 11 -62.20 -14.85 -14.68
CA LEU A 11 -61.79 -15.57 -15.89
C LEU A 11 -60.76 -16.61 -15.47
N LEU A 12 -61.22 -17.88 -15.51
CA LEU A 12 -60.48 -19.10 -15.30
C LEU A 12 -59.69 -19.38 -16.57
N ALA A 13 -58.37 -19.17 -16.57
CA ALA A 13 -57.47 -19.63 -17.65
C ALA A 13 -56.69 -20.85 -17.15
N LEU A 14 -57.06 -22.02 -17.63
CA LEU A 14 -56.23 -23.23 -17.52
C LEU A 14 -54.98 -23.05 -18.38
N ALA A 15 -53.82 -22.92 -17.78
CA ALA A 15 -52.53 -22.97 -18.48
C ALA A 15 -51.91 -24.37 -18.29
N LEU A 16 -51.75 -25.04 -19.39
CA LEU A 16 -51.02 -26.32 -19.53
C LEU A 16 -49.56 -26.13 -19.08
N VAL A 17 -49.18 -26.84 -18.02
CA VAL A 17 -47.79 -26.91 -17.56
C VAL A 17 -47.08 -27.94 -18.44
N GLY A 18 -46.31 -27.46 -19.40
CA GLY A 18 -45.31 -28.25 -20.10
C GLY A 18 -44.03 -28.37 -19.25
N PRO A 19 -43.34 -29.53 -19.29
CA PRO A 19 -42.06 -29.64 -18.57
C PRO A 19 -41.00 -28.75 -19.22
N ALA A 20 -40.62 -27.69 -18.54
CA ALA A 20 -39.47 -26.89 -18.93
C ALA A 20 -38.21 -27.68 -18.62
N THR A 21 -37.52 -28.15 -19.65
CA THR A 21 -36.15 -28.63 -19.54
C THR A 21 -35.26 -27.41 -19.22
N VAL A 22 -34.86 -27.29 -17.97
CA VAL A 22 -33.85 -26.33 -17.55
C VAL A 22 -32.51 -26.83 -18.10
N SER A 23 -32.08 -26.33 -19.24
CA SER A 23 -30.68 -26.42 -19.66
C SER A 23 -29.86 -25.58 -18.67
N ALA A 24 -29.13 -26.27 -17.80
CA ALA A 24 -28.07 -25.62 -17.03
C ALA A 24 -27.02 -25.13 -18.04
N GLN A 25 -27.10 -23.86 -18.37
CA GLN A 25 -26.03 -23.15 -19.07
C GLN A 25 -24.93 -22.96 -18.04
N GLU A 26 -23.89 -23.81 -18.12
CA GLU A 26 -22.63 -23.52 -17.42
C GLU A 26 -22.20 -22.14 -17.86
N ALA A 27 -22.32 -21.16 -16.94
CA ALA A 27 -21.74 -19.86 -17.09
C ALA A 27 -20.21 -20.07 -17.09
N THR A 28 -19.63 -20.13 -18.29
CA THR A 28 -18.20 -19.96 -18.44
C THR A 28 -17.88 -18.60 -17.80
N PRO A 29 -17.01 -18.51 -16.77
CA PRO A 29 -16.61 -17.21 -16.24
C PRO A 29 -15.98 -16.45 -17.39
N GLU A 30 -16.62 -15.36 -17.81
CA GLU A 30 -15.99 -14.39 -18.70
C GLU A 30 -14.70 -13.94 -17.99
N ALA A 31 -13.57 -14.37 -18.52
CA ALA A 31 -12.28 -13.83 -18.15
C ALA A 31 -12.34 -12.32 -18.39
N GLY A 32 -12.44 -11.55 -17.31
CA GLY A 32 -12.51 -10.10 -17.35
C GLY A 32 -11.41 -9.57 -18.26
N ALA A 33 -11.81 -8.80 -19.26
CA ALA A 33 -10.91 -8.19 -20.22
C ALA A 33 -9.92 -7.31 -19.48
N GLY A 34 -8.62 -7.69 -19.45
CA GLY A 34 -7.55 -6.81 -19.05
C GLY A 34 -6.55 -7.30 -17.99
N ALA A 35 -6.72 -8.48 -17.40
CA ALA A 35 -5.71 -8.98 -16.48
C ALA A 35 -4.41 -9.30 -17.26
N THR A 36 -3.45 -8.41 -17.17
CA THR A 36 -2.09 -8.66 -17.68
C THR A 36 -1.51 -9.80 -16.84
N ARG A 37 -1.19 -10.92 -17.49
CA ARG A 37 -0.61 -12.07 -16.80
C ARG A 37 0.74 -11.67 -16.22
N VAL A 38 0.85 -11.64 -14.91
CA VAL A 38 2.11 -11.38 -14.20
C VAL A 38 3.01 -12.60 -14.36
N THR A 39 4.21 -12.41 -14.87
CA THR A 39 5.23 -13.48 -15.00
C THR A 39 6.31 -13.36 -13.94
N ARG A 40 6.46 -12.16 -13.37
CA ARG A 40 7.34 -11.80 -12.28
C ARG A 40 6.84 -10.51 -11.66
N THR A 41 6.91 -10.39 -10.34
CA THR A 41 6.68 -9.11 -9.64
C THR A 41 7.82 -8.15 -9.94
N ASP A 42 7.48 -6.94 -10.35
CA ASP A 42 8.44 -5.85 -10.62
C ASP A 42 8.69 -5.10 -9.30
N VAL A 43 9.86 -5.30 -8.71
CA VAL A 43 10.25 -4.58 -7.47
C VAL A 43 10.89 -3.27 -7.86
N ARG A 44 10.34 -2.16 -7.40
CA ARG A 44 10.79 -0.81 -7.71
C ARG A 44 11.22 -0.09 -6.46
N TYR A 45 12.36 0.57 -6.55
CA TYR A 45 12.82 1.51 -5.54
C TYR A 45 12.41 2.91 -5.96
N LEU A 46 11.74 3.61 -5.05
CA LEU A 46 11.45 5.01 -5.26
C LEU A 46 12.71 5.83 -4.99
N LEU A 47 13.21 6.46 -6.03
CA LEU A 47 14.40 7.33 -5.98
C LEU A 47 13.97 8.72 -6.46
N PRO A 48 13.53 9.62 -5.56
CA PRO A 48 13.03 10.92 -5.98
C PRO A 48 14.11 11.86 -6.50
N PHE A 49 15.37 11.60 -6.15
CA PHE A 49 16.51 12.38 -6.62
C PHE A 49 17.41 11.59 -7.57
N GLY A 50 17.87 12.27 -8.61
CA GLY A 50 18.93 11.83 -9.50
C GLY A 50 20.18 12.73 -9.36
N PRO A 51 21.21 12.51 -10.20
CA PRO A 51 22.45 13.30 -10.17
C PRO A 51 22.24 14.80 -10.37
N ASP A 52 21.20 15.19 -11.09
CA ASP A 52 20.90 16.57 -11.48
C ASP A 52 19.78 17.21 -10.63
N GLY A 53 19.38 16.60 -9.53
CA GLY A 53 18.29 17.04 -8.65
C GLY A 53 17.08 16.11 -8.69
N VAL A 54 15.88 16.66 -8.59
CA VAL A 54 14.62 15.86 -8.63
C VAL A 54 14.53 15.06 -9.92
N ASN A 55 14.17 13.80 -9.79
CA ASN A 55 14.10 12.88 -10.93
C ASN A 55 13.12 13.40 -12.00
N ALA A 56 13.51 13.32 -13.27
CA ALA A 56 12.76 13.90 -14.40
C ALA A 56 11.33 13.32 -14.57
N GLY A 57 11.05 12.18 -13.93
CA GLY A 57 9.71 11.57 -13.92
C GLY A 57 8.77 12.19 -12.88
N LEU A 58 9.27 13.05 -12.00
CA LEU A 58 8.50 13.69 -10.93
C LEU A 58 8.24 15.17 -11.24
N THR A 59 7.12 15.66 -10.74
CA THR A 59 6.70 17.06 -10.87
C THR A 59 6.65 17.68 -9.47
N VAL A 60 7.40 18.76 -9.26
CA VAL A 60 7.35 19.49 -7.99
C VAL A 60 6.04 20.25 -7.90
N ALA A 61 5.16 19.81 -7.01
CA ALA A 61 3.85 20.42 -6.76
C ALA A 61 3.95 21.60 -5.79
N ALA A 62 4.82 21.50 -4.78
CA ALA A 62 5.01 22.53 -3.78
C ALA A 62 6.46 22.59 -3.29
N ASN A 63 6.83 23.73 -2.70
CA ASN A 63 8.05 23.91 -1.94
C ASN A 63 7.67 24.45 -0.56
N VAL A 64 8.13 23.78 0.50
CA VAL A 64 7.83 24.12 1.88
C VAL A 64 9.15 24.18 2.69
N GLU A 65 9.10 24.83 3.85
CA GLU A 65 10.17 24.79 4.83
C GLU A 65 9.74 23.98 6.05
N GLY A 66 10.68 23.26 6.69
CA GLY A 66 10.33 22.44 7.82
C GLY A 66 11.50 21.69 8.45
N VAL A 67 11.17 20.79 9.36
CA VAL A 67 12.11 19.95 10.10
C VAL A 67 11.72 18.48 9.99
N CYS A 68 12.71 17.59 10.07
CA CYS A 68 12.49 16.14 10.10
C CYS A 68 13.13 15.60 11.38
N GLY A 69 12.34 14.93 12.21
CA GLY A 69 12.77 14.50 13.54
C GLY A 69 12.93 13.01 13.71
N PHE A 70 12.27 12.24 12.88
CA PHE A 70 12.20 10.78 12.98
C PHE A 70 12.39 10.13 11.62
N THR A 71 12.81 8.86 11.62
CA THR A 71 12.74 8.02 10.41
C THR A 71 11.28 7.81 10.02
N SER A 72 11.04 7.67 8.73
CA SER A 72 9.69 7.40 8.20
C SER A 72 9.04 6.21 8.89
N THR A 73 7.75 6.34 9.17
CA THR A 73 6.90 5.23 9.59
C THR A 73 6.18 4.60 8.39
N ALA A 74 6.10 5.32 7.28
CA ALA A 74 5.48 4.85 6.05
C ALA A 74 6.39 3.89 5.26
N VAL A 75 7.71 4.07 5.34
CA VAL A 75 8.71 3.23 4.66
C VAL A 75 9.72 2.74 5.69
N LEU A 76 9.49 1.54 6.23
CA LEU A 76 10.16 1.08 7.45
C LEU A 76 11.66 0.80 7.27
N ASP A 77 12.08 0.28 6.11
CA ASP A 77 13.46 -0.22 5.93
C ASP A 77 14.34 0.72 5.10
N ARG A 78 13.99 2.00 5.08
CA ARG A 78 14.70 3.03 4.32
C ARG A 78 15.33 4.06 5.25
N PRO A 79 16.65 4.00 5.48
CA PRO A 79 17.34 4.93 6.38
C PRO A 79 17.40 6.37 5.81
N ASP A 80 17.09 6.55 4.54
CA ASP A 80 17.02 7.83 3.83
C ASP A 80 15.58 8.40 3.80
N ALA A 81 14.60 7.74 4.44
CA ALA A 81 13.22 8.19 4.53
C ALA A 81 12.91 8.74 5.93
N TRP A 82 12.23 9.89 5.96
CA TRP A 82 11.99 10.67 7.15
C TRP A 82 10.52 11.05 7.32
N ASP A 83 10.11 11.20 8.56
CA ASP A 83 8.89 11.89 8.97
C ASP A 83 9.21 13.35 9.25
N CYS A 84 8.56 14.25 8.54
CA CYS A 84 8.84 15.67 8.52
C CYS A 84 7.58 16.49 8.82
N ILE A 85 7.79 17.68 9.38
CA ILE A 85 6.71 18.63 9.63
C ILE A 85 7.08 20.00 9.06
N SER A 86 6.16 20.60 8.29
CA SER A 86 6.35 21.95 7.78
C SER A 86 6.14 23.02 8.85
N GLU A 87 6.53 24.27 8.56
CA GLU A 87 6.24 25.41 9.42
C GLU A 87 4.73 25.62 9.64
N ASP A 88 3.91 25.22 8.70
CA ASP A 88 2.43 25.26 8.79
C ASP A 88 1.83 24.10 9.58
N ASN A 89 2.65 23.23 10.18
CA ASN A 89 2.29 22.01 10.89
C ASN A 89 1.64 20.94 10.02
N GLU A 90 1.94 20.89 8.74
CA GLU A 90 1.59 19.81 7.86
C GLU A 90 2.62 18.68 7.99
N ILE A 91 2.18 17.46 8.15
CA ILE A 91 3.03 16.27 8.31
C ILE A 91 3.24 15.64 6.94
N PHE A 92 4.48 15.31 6.63
CA PHE A 92 4.90 14.63 5.41
C PHE A 92 5.66 13.36 5.77
N ASP A 93 5.12 12.20 5.44
CA ASP A 93 5.74 10.89 5.64
C ASP A 93 5.35 9.95 4.48
N PRO A 94 6.30 9.50 3.66
CA PRO A 94 7.75 9.67 3.73
C PRO A 94 8.28 10.92 3.03
N CYS A 95 9.39 11.44 3.53
CA CYS A 95 10.25 12.39 2.85
C CYS A 95 11.63 11.77 2.64
N PHE A 96 12.10 11.70 1.42
CA PHE A 96 13.38 11.11 1.08
C PHE A 96 14.48 12.15 1.00
N GLU A 97 15.61 11.87 1.63
CA GLU A 97 16.74 12.78 1.57
C GLU A 97 17.43 12.76 0.21
N GLN A 98 18.04 13.88 -0.13
CA GLN A 98 18.90 13.95 -1.31
C GLN A 98 20.14 13.07 -1.08
N PRO A 99 20.49 12.18 -2.02
CA PRO A 99 21.74 11.43 -1.94
C PRO A 99 22.93 12.36 -1.79
N MET A 100 23.87 12.00 -0.92
CA MET A 100 25.07 12.79 -0.62
C MET A 100 24.85 14.02 0.28
N LEU A 101 23.65 14.21 0.83
CA LEU A 101 23.44 15.22 1.87
C LEU A 101 24.27 14.88 3.10
N MET A 102 25.15 15.82 3.48
CA MET A 102 25.92 15.63 4.71
C MET A 102 25.04 15.92 5.93
N PRO A 103 25.21 15.16 7.04
CA PRO A 103 24.32 15.26 8.21
C PRO A 103 24.22 16.67 8.83
N GLU A 104 25.19 17.53 8.56
CA GLU A 104 25.27 18.89 9.13
C GLU A 104 24.78 19.96 8.14
N GLU A 105 24.39 19.55 6.93
CA GLU A 105 23.94 20.47 5.88
C GLU A 105 22.42 20.63 5.90
N LEU A 106 22.00 21.86 5.67
CA LEU A 106 20.62 22.15 5.33
C LEU A 106 20.40 21.78 3.86
N GLY A 107 19.59 20.79 3.63
CA GLY A 107 19.31 20.28 2.29
C GLY A 107 17.83 20.28 1.97
N GLN A 108 17.50 19.60 0.90
CA GLN A 108 16.11 19.39 0.52
C GLN A 108 15.76 17.91 0.59
N LEU A 109 14.53 17.64 1.04
CA LEU A 109 13.92 16.32 0.96
C LEU A 109 12.77 16.36 -0.04
N ALA A 110 12.51 15.21 -0.65
CA ALA A 110 11.39 15.03 -1.54
C ALA A 110 10.31 14.20 -0.83
N CYS A 111 9.21 14.82 -0.49
CA CYS A 111 8.10 14.19 0.21
C CYS A 111 7.09 13.67 -0.80
N ILE A 112 6.76 12.38 -0.72
CA ILE A 112 5.86 11.68 -1.63
C ILE A 112 4.90 10.86 -0.77
N GLU A 113 3.69 11.38 -0.58
CA GLU A 113 2.67 10.73 0.25
C GLU A 113 1.97 9.56 -0.49
N ASP A 114 1.84 9.69 -1.80
CA ASP A 114 1.23 8.66 -2.65
C ASP A 114 2.30 8.06 -3.58
N PRO A 115 2.70 6.80 -3.36
CA PRO A 115 3.71 6.11 -4.18
C PRO A 115 3.32 5.97 -5.65
N PHE A 116 2.04 6.13 -5.95
CA PHE A 116 1.51 6.04 -7.31
C PHE A 116 1.39 7.40 -8.00
N SER A 117 1.67 8.48 -7.27
CA SER A 117 1.72 9.84 -7.81
C SER A 117 3.08 10.13 -8.46
N THR A 118 3.07 11.06 -9.40
CA THR A 118 4.29 11.68 -9.93
C THR A 118 4.55 13.05 -9.31
N GLU A 119 3.69 13.48 -8.38
CA GLU A 119 3.83 14.75 -7.68
C GLU A 119 4.69 14.60 -6.44
N VAL A 120 5.51 15.61 -6.17
CA VAL A 120 6.41 15.65 -5.03
C VAL A 120 6.39 17.04 -4.40
N THR A 121 6.39 17.10 -3.08
CA THR A 121 6.64 18.32 -2.33
C THR A 121 8.12 18.37 -1.95
N LEU A 122 8.80 19.46 -2.29
CA LEU A 122 10.18 19.69 -1.82
C LEU A 122 10.14 20.39 -0.47
N LEU A 123 10.67 19.74 0.55
CA LEU A 123 10.85 20.31 1.88
C LEU A 123 12.29 20.75 2.05
N THR A 124 12.48 22.06 2.29
CA THR A 124 13.79 22.63 2.62
C THR A 124 13.96 22.60 4.13
N LEU A 125 15.03 21.96 4.61
CA LEU A 125 15.31 21.87 6.03
C LEU A 125 15.64 23.22 6.63
N THR A 126 15.01 23.55 7.75
CA THR A 126 15.36 24.69 8.59
C THR A 126 16.34 24.31 9.70
N GLU A 127 16.44 23.01 10.01
CA GLU A 127 17.40 22.42 10.93
C GLU A 127 18.05 21.18 10.28
N PRO A 128 19.32 20.85 10.60
CA PRO A 128 19.96 19.64 10.08
C PRO A 128 19.24 18.36 10.54
N LEU A 129 19.29 17.32 9.72
CA LEU A 129 18.79 15.99 10.09
C LEU A 129 19.54 15.45 11.31
N VAL A 130 18.81 15.12 12.34
CA VAL A 130 19.37 14.46 13.53
C VAL A 130 19.30 12.96 13.32
N ARG A 131 20.35 12.37 12.76
CA ARG A 131 20.48 10.91 12.78
C ARG A 131 20.73 10.50 14.23
N GLU A 132 19.94 9.56 14.74
CA GLU A 132 20.34 8.91 15.99
C GLU A 132 21.78 8.41 15.79
N LYS A 133 22.73 9.03 16.51
CA LYS A 133 24.06 8.43 16.62
C LYS A 133 23.81 7.03 17.13
N GLU A 134 24.33 6.03 16.42
CA GLU A 134 24.50 4.69 17.01
C GLU A 134 24.89 4.90 18.46
N ALA A 135 24.04 4.47 19.38
CA ALA A 135 24.28 4.69 20.81
C ALA A 135 25.73 4.25 21.05
N PRO A 136 26.60 5.13 21.62
CA PRO A 136 27.98 4.76 21.82
C PRO A 136 27.92 3.47 22.60
N ASP A 137 28.55 2.41 22.04
CA ASP A 137 28.63 1.07 22.62
C ASP A 137 28.56 1.18 24.13
N SER A 138 27.35 1.07 24.66
CA SER A 138 27.14 1.03 26.11
C SER A 138 27.80 -0.28 26.50
N GLY A 139 29.07 -0.22 26.91
CA GLY A 139 29.98 -1.33 27.20
C GLY A 139 29.33 -2.56 27.84
N GLY A 140 28.39 -3.11 27.12
CA GLY A 140 27.69 -4.36 27.38
C GLY A 140 28.73 -5.47 27.25
N ASP A 141 28.85 -6.26 28.29
CA ASP A 141 29.66 -7.45 28.37
C ASP A 141 29.52 -8.23 27.05
N PRO A 142 30.62 -8.42 26.26
CA PRO A 142 30.57 -9.18 25.02
C PRO A 142 30.07 -10.62 25.18
N SER A 143 29.98 -11.11 26.43
CA SER A 143 29.38 -12.41 26.75
C SER A 143 27.83 -12.41 26.68
N ALA A 144 27.17 -11.25 26.73
CA ALA A 144 25.71 -11.15 26.62
C ALA A 144 25.23 -11.22 25.16
N ALA A 145 26.12 -10.99 24.20
CA ALA A 145 25.81 -11.00 22.78
C ALA A 145 25.73 -12.41 22.14
N MET A 146 26.03 -13.47 22.89
CA MET A 146 26.00 -14.85 22.37
C MET A 146 24.64 -15.53 22.43
N GLY A 147 23.55 -14.81 22.46
CA GLY A 147 22.19 -15.38 22.54
C GLY A 147 21.13 -14.66 21.75
N GLN A 148 21.45 -13.56 21.12
CA GLN A 148 20.59 -13.02 20.09
C GLN A 148 20.89 -13.76 18.80
N GLU A 149 20.01 -14.68 18.44
CA GLU A 149 19.86 -15.08 17.04
C GLU A 149 19.82 -13.77 16.27
N ALA A 150 20.65 -13.70 15.20
CA ALA A 150 20.63 -12.53 14.33
C ALA A 150 19.16 -12.35 13.97
N ASP A 151 18.51 -11.31 14.55
CA ASP A 151 17.18 -10.92 14.17
C ASP A 151 17.23 -10.83 12.66
N ASP A 152 16.31 -11.52 12.00
CA ASP A 152 16.21 -11.49 10.55
C ASP A 152 16.14 -10.02 10.18
N VAL A 153 17.25 -9.49 9.66
CA VAL A 153 17.31 -8.13 9.15
C VAL A 153 16.35 -8.14 7.98
N LEU A 154 15.18 -7.52 8.18
CA LEU A 154 14.21 -7.37 7.11
C LEU A 154 14.92 -6.71 5.92
N GLU A 155 14.92 -7.39 4.80
CA GLU A 155 15.44 -6.78 3.60
C GLU A 155 14.42 -5.77 3.08
N PRO A 156 14.82 -4.67 2.42
CA PRO A 156 13.90 -3.61 2.00
C PRO A 156 12.70 -4.08 1.16
N TRP A 157 12.79 -5.26 0.55
CA TRP A 157 11.69 -5.87 -0.20
C TRP A 157 10.76 -6.73 0.65
N ASP A 158 11.08 -6.99 1.92
CA ASP A 158 10.24 -7.83 2.79
C ASP A 158 8.96 -7.12 3.19
N LEU A 159 8.99 -5.78 3.27
CA LEU A 159 7.84 -4.93 3.57
C LEU A 159 7.73 -3.77 2.57
N PRO A 160 7.33 -4.03 1.33
CA PRO A 160 7.09 -2.95 0.38
C PRO A 160 6.00 -2.01 0.93
N TRP A 161 6.24 -0.71 0.83
CA TRP A 161 5.28 0.28 1.33
C TRP A 161 4.05 0.45 0.44
N ALA A 162 4.12 -0.02 -0.82
CA ALA A 162 2.98 -0.05 -1.71
C ALA A 162 3.02 -1.21 -2.70
N LEU A 163 1.84 -1.65 -3.13
CA LEU A 163 1.62 -2.75 -4.04
C LEU A 163 0.66 -2.34 -5.16
N GLU A 164 1.00 -2.70 -6.40
CA GLU A 164 0.03 -2.75 -7.49
C GLU A 164 -0.34 -4.22 -7.73
N LEU A 165 -1.60 -4.54 -7.60
CA LEU A 165 -2.09 -5.90 -7.74
C LEU A 165 -2.46 -6.23 -9.20
N ALA A 166 -2.41 -7.50 -9.56
CA ALA A 166 -2.79 -7.94 -10.92
C ALA A 166 -4.26 -7.71 -11.27
N ASN A 167 -5.13 -7.51 -10.28
CA ASN A 167 -6.52 -7.09 -10.48
C ASN A 167 -6.67 -5.59 -10.76
N GLY A 168 -5.58 -4.82 -10.72
CA GLY A 168 -5.53 -3.38 -10.96
C GLY A 168 -5.68 -2.51 -9.72
N ASP A 169 -5.91 -3.09 -8.55
CA ASP A 169 -6.00 -2.34 -7.31
C ASP A 169 -4.60 -1.91 -6.81
N ARG A 170 -4.55 -0.81 -6.07
CA ARG A 170 -3.33 -0.21 -5.52
C ARG A 170 -3.47 -0.12 -4.01
N CYS A 171 -2.47 -0.63 -3.32
CA CYS A 171 -2.54 -0.76 -1.87
C CYS A 171 -1.31 -0.14 -1.22
N THR A 172 -1.50 0.57 -0.11
CA THR A 172 -0.44 1.16 0.71
C THR A 172 -0.38 0.49 2.07
N LEU A 173 0.84 0.34 2.59
CA LEU A 173 1.09 -0.25 3.90
C LEU A 173 0.41 0.59 4.99
N LEU A 174 -0.28 -0.08 5.90
CA LEU A 174 -0.94 0.56 7.04
C LEU A 174 -0.05 0.46 8.28
N HIS A 175 0.35 1.61 8.82
CA HIS A 175 1.20 1.68 9.99
C HIS A 175 0.39 1.78 11.27
N GLY A 176 0.89 1.14 12.34
CA GLY A 176 0.30 1.24 13.68
C GLY A 176 -1.10 0.66 13.82
N THR A 177 -1.65 0.03 12.80
CA THR A 177 -2.95 -0.63 12.89
C THR A 177 -2.81 -2.07 13.38
N LEU A 178 -3.62 -2.43 14.36
CA LEU A 178 -3.77 -3.81 14.84
C LEU A 178 -5.11 -4.40 14.40
N THR A 179 -5.69 -3.90 13.33
CA THR A 179 -6.95 -4.42 12.82
C THR A 179 -6.75 -5.86 12.35
N VAL A 180 -7.56 -6.76 12.89
CA VAL A 180 -7.55 -8.18 12.53
C VAL A 180 -8.86 -8.52 11.83
N MET A 181 -8.78 -9.07 10.62
CA MET A 181 -9.91 -9.58 9.84
C MET A 181 -9.66 -11.02 9.43
N ALA A 182 -10.67 -11.85 9.56
CA ALA A 182 -10.57 -13.28 9.28
C ALA A 182 -9.38 -13.99 9.98
N GLY A 183 -8.97 -13.49 11.16
CA GLY A 183 -7.84 -14.02 11.93
C GLY A 183 -6.45 -13.60 11.45
N GLN A 184 -6.36 -12.68 10.50
CA GLN A 184 -5.12 -12.12 9.97
C GLN A 184 -5.08 -10.60 10.20
N THR A 185 -3.89 -10.05 10.40
CA THR A 185 -3.69 -8.60 10.48
C THR A 185 -3.94 -7.97 9.12
N VAL A 186 -4.59 -6.80 9.09
CA VAL A 186 -4.71 -5.98 7.89
C VAL A 186 -3.39 -5.25 7.71
N SER A 187 -2.65 -5.57 6.66
CA SER A 187 -1.32 -4.99 6.40
C SER A 187 -1.37 -3.83 5.40
N TYR A 188 -2.26 -3.89 4.40
CA TYR A 188 -2.41 -2.81 3.42
C TYR A 188 -3.87 -2.43 3.25
N GLY A 189 -4.11 -1.12 3.10
CA GLY A 189 -5.38 -0.57 2.61
C GLY A 189 -5.29 -0.28 1.12
N CYS A 190 -6.35 -0.55 0.38
CA CYS A 190 -6.36 -0.41 -1.07
C CYS A 190 -7.33 0.68 -1.53
N VAL A 191 -7.09 1.24 -2.72
CA VAL A 191 -7.85 2.38 -3.28
C VAL A 191 -9.32 2.03 -3.53
N GLU A 192 -9.60 0.79 -3.93
CA GLU A 192 -10.97 0.29 -4.16
C GLU A 192 -11.60 -0.30 -2.88
N ASP A 193 -11.27 0.28 -1.71
CA ASP A 193 -11.74 -0.16 -0.39
C ASP A 193 -11.45 -1.65 -0.06
N GLY A 194 -10.58 -2.28 -0.83
CA GLY A 194 -10.04 -3.61 -0.55
C GLY A 194 -8.96 -3.58 0.53
N MET A 195 -8.58 -4.75 1.01
CA MET A 195 -7.53 -4.90 2.03
C MET A 195 -6.62 -6.08 1.71
N VAL A 196 -5.36 -5.94 2.05
CA VAL A 196 -4.42 -7.08 2.07
C VAL A 196 -4.27 -7.56 3.50
N LEU A 197 -4.40 -8.87 3.69
CA LEU A 197 -4.34 -9.53 4.99
C LEU A 197 -3.05 -10.33 5.12
N GLY A 198 -2.38 -10.18 6.26
CA GLY A 198 -1.13 -10.88 6.56
C GLY A 198 0.04 -10.36 5.73
N GLU A 199 1.05 -11.18 5.60
CA GLU A 199 2.30 -10.87 4.92
C GLU A 199 2.21 -11.14 3.42
N THR A 200 3.10 -10.48 2.65
CA THR A 200 3.28 -10.75 1.22
C THR A 200 4.10 -12.02 1.05
N ASP A 201 3.60 -13.00 0.30
CA ASP A 201 4.38 -14.20 -0.06
C ASP A 201 5.27 -13.88 -1.27
N HIS A 202 6.55 -13.70 -1.02
CA HIS A 202 7.59 -13.42 -2.02
C HIS A 202 8.51 -14.63 -2.30
N ALA A 203 8.15 -15.83 -1.82
CA ALA A 203 8.97 -17.04 -2.04
C ALA A 203 9.07 -17.46 -3.52
N ARG A 204 8.28 -16.84 -4.40
CA ARG A 204 8.23 -17.12 -5.84
C ARG A 204 8.50 -15.84 -6.64
N PRO A 205 8.92 -15.98 -7.93
CA PRO A 205 9.11 -14.81 -8.81
C PRO A 205 7.87 -13.95 -8.96
N VAL A 206 6.67 -14.51 -8.88
CA VAL A 206 5.39 -13.80 -8.79
C VAL A 206 4.96 -13.83 -7.34
N TRP A 207 4.95 -12.68 -6.71
CA TRP A 207 4.50 -12.53 -5.34
C TRP A 207 2.98 -12.60 -5.25
N THR A 208 2.48 -13.03 -4.11
CA THR A 208 1.04 -13.12 -3.87
C THR A 208 0.66 -12.55 -2.51
N VAL A 209 -0.57 -12.06 -2.42
CA VAL A 209 -1.17 -11.54 -1.19
C VAL A 209 -2.55 -12.13 -0.98
N ASN A 210 -2.98 -12.21 0.28
CA ASN A 210 -4.36 -12.50 0.63
C ASN A 210 -5.19 -11.21 0.52
N TYR A 211 -5.90 -11.04 -0.57
CA TYR A 211 -6.70 -9.85 -0.84
C TYR A 211 -8.17 -10.08 -0.48
N LEU A 212 -8.75 -9.18 0.29
CA LEU A 212 -10.16 -9.12 0.64
C LEU A 212 -10.78 -7.89 -0.05
N ALA A 213 -11.66 -8.10 -1.01
CA ALA A 213 -12.35 -7.01 -1.68
C ALA A 213 -13.46 -6.42 -0.77
N GLU A 214 -13.87 -5.19 -1.05
CA GLU A 214 -14.97 -4.54 -0.34
C GLU A 214 -16.22 -5.43 -0.35
N GLY A 215 -16.84 -5.60 0.82
CA GLY A 215 -18.06 -6.37 0.99
C GLY A 215 -17.90 -7.89 0.88
N GLU A 216 -16.72 -8.42 0.56
CA GLU A 216 -16.45 -9.85 0.59
C GLU A 216 -16.18 -10.33 2.03
N VAL A 217 -16.50 -11.60 2.29
CA VAL A 217 -16.28 -12.24 3.61
C VAL A 217 -15.10 -13.20 3.60
N ALA A 218 -14.52 -13.47 2.44
CA ALA A 218 -13.40 -14.38 2.28
C ALA A 218 -12.34 -13.77 1.38
N SER A 219 -11.09 -13.83 1.83
CA SER A 219 -9.94 -13.39 1.03
C SER A 219 -9.64 -14.41 -0.07
N ARG A 220 -8.96 -13.93 -1.10
CA ARG A 220 -8.43 -14.74 -2.20
C ARG A 220 -6.97 -14.37 -2.45
N LEU A 221 -6.20 -15.29 -2.99
CA LEU A 221 -4.85 -15.00 -3.45
C LEU A 221 -4.91 -14.14 -4.72
N VAL A 222 -4.17 -13.03 -4.70
CA VAL A 222 -3.99 -12.14 -5.84
C VAL A 222 -2.51 -11.95 -6.09
N GLU A 223 -2.10 -11.98 -7.35
CA GLU A 223 -0.73 -11.73 -7.76
C GLU A 223 -0.37 -10.25 -7.61
N VAL A 224 0.88 -9.98 -7.20
CA VAL A 224 1.44 -8.63 -7.12
C VAL A 224 2.17 -8.33 -8.43
N ALA A 225 1.74 -7.31 -9.13
CA ALA A 225 2.35 -6.87 -10.38
C ALA A 225 3.60 -6.01 -10.10
N VAL A 226 3.48 -5.04 -9.18
CA VAL A 226 4.56 -4.14 -8.78
C VAL A 226 4.60 -4.06 -7.25
N ALA A 227 5.80 -4.10 -6.68
CA ALA A 227 6.07 -3.80 -5.28
C ALA A 227 7.01 -2.60 -5.20
N TRP A 228 6.65 -1.61 -4.37
CA TRP A 228 7.41 -0.38 -4.17
C TRP A 228 8.15 -0.45 -2.82
N SER A 229 9.47 -0.25 -2.83
CA SER A 229 10.36 -0.22 -1.67
C SER A 229 11.16 1.06 -1.61
#